data_e302171f8cc117c5aeb1bac3e68bbefa
#
_entry.id   e302171f8cc117c5aeb1bac3e68bbefa
#
_cell.length_a   1.000
_cell.length_b   1.000
_cell.length_c   1.000
_cell.angle_alpha   90.00
_cell.angle_beta   90.00
_cell.angle_gamma   90.00
#
_symmetry.space_group_name_H-M   'P 1'
#
loop_
_entity.id
_entity.type
_entity.pdbx_description
1 polymer ?
#
loop_
_entity_poly.entity_id
_entity_poly.type
_entity_poly.pdbx_seq_one_letter_code
_entity_poly.pdbx_strand_id
1 'polypeptide(L)'
;LKKKDFSKRSAQLWWLYHSLKNFKKKLNQFNINLEVIEANSYKEIFKKIIIKKNFSIYWNKVYEPDFLLFDKKSSNLLETKNINFKIFKGNILNEPFEIKKDDNTPYKVFTPFWKKAEKFYLNKEFSKEQKIKISVKKINFLNHTINLESILPKKKWHLALEKFWNPNEETALKNTKYFIENGLSDYGKNRDIPSIEGTSKISPYLAFGQIHIETIWEECQRIKTKNSDYRKYINELGW
;
A
#
# COMPACT_ATOMS: atom_id res chain seq x y z
N LEU A 1 11.67 -9.60 -2.76
CA LEU A 1 10.89 -10.85 -2.85
C LEU A 1 11.75 -11.90 -3.52
N LYS A 2 11.97 -13.07 -2.88
CA LYS A 2 12.82 -14.12 -3.45
C LYS A 2 12.15 -14.73 -4.69
N LYS A 3 12.87 -14.92 -5.79
CA LYS A 3 12.38 -15.46 -7.06
C LYS A 3 11.58 -16.78 -6.91
N LYS A 4 11.88 -17.60 -5.90
CA LYS A 4 11.14 -18.83 -5.56
C LYS A 4 9.70 -18.60 -5.09
N ASP A 5 9.40 -17.43 -4.48
CA ASP A 5 8.07 -17.14 -3.93
C ASP A 5 7.08 -16.66 -4.99
N PHE A 6 7.57 -16.07 -6.08
CA PHE A 6 6.72 -15.55 -7.15
C PHE A 6 6.16 -16.65 -8.07
N SER A 7 6.88 -17.77 -8.27
CA SER A 7 6.41 -18.82 -9.16
C SER A 7 5.08 -19.47 -8.73
N LYS A 8 4.77 -19.40 -7.42
CA LYS A 8 3.54 -19.92 -6.81
C LYS A 8 2.40 -18.90 -6.69
N ARG A 9 2.65 -17.61 -7.00
CA ARG A 9 1.73 -16.49 -6.74
C ARG A 9 1.32 -15.78 -8.03
N SER A 10 0.90 -16.52 -9.02
CA SER A 10 0.66 -15.98 -10.37
C SER A 10 -0.42 -14.89 -10.46
N ALA A 11 -1.46 -14.91 -9.61
CA ALA A 11 -2.45 -13.82 -9.54
C ALA A 11 -1.84 -12.52 -8.97
N GLN A 12 -0.95 -12.62 -7.98
CA GLN A 12 -0.24 -11.48 -7.43
C GLN A 12 0.75 -10.88 -8.44
N LEU A 13 1.40 -11.72 -9.27
CA LEU A 13 2.28 -11.24 -10.35
C LEU A 13 1.50 -10.51 -11.43
N TRP A 14 0.33 -11.01 -11.81
CA TRP A 14 -0.57 -10.32 -12.72
C TRP A 14 -0.98 -8.95 -12.15
N TRP A 15 -1.38 -8.90 -10.87
CA TRP A 15 -1.72 -7.64 -10.21
C TRP A 15 -0.53 -6.67 -10.18
N LEU A 16 0.65 -7.16 -9.79
CA LEU A 16 1.88 -6.36 -9.75
C LEU A 16 2.23 -5.77 -11.12
N TYR A 17 2.14 -6.58 -12.18
CA TYR A 17 2.38 -6.12 -13.55
C TYR A 17 1.49 -4.94 -13.91
N HIS A 18 0.17 -5.10 -13.75
CA HIS A 18 -0.78 -4.04 -14.09
C HIS A 18 -0.62 -2.81 -13.20
N SER A 19 -0.33 -2.99 -11.93
CA SER A 19 -0.02 -1.90 -10.99
C SER A 19 1.19 -1.10 -11.45
N LEU A 20 2.30 -1.75 -11.75
CA LEU A 20 3.52 -1.09 -12.22
C LEU A 20 3.33 -0.41 -13.58
N LYS A 21 2.59 -1.04 -14.50
CA LYS A 21 2.26 -0.47 -15.81
C LYS A 21 1.45 0.82 -15.66
N ASN A 22 0.40 0.81 -14.84
CA ASN A 22 -0.44 1.97 -14.58
C ASN A 22 0.34 3.06 -13.83
N PHE A 23 1.14 2.69 -12.85
CA PHE A 23 1.99 3.62 -12.11
C PHE A 23 3.03 4.29 -13.00
N LYS A 24 3.69 3.53 -13.89
CA LYS A 24 4.61 4.08 -14.89
C LYS A 24 3.93 5.11 -15.79
N LYS A 25 2.71 4.81 -16.25
CA LYS A 25 1.91 5.75 -17.06
C LYS A 25 1.63 7.05 -16.29
N LYS A 26 1.24 6.95 -15.01
CA LYS A 26 0.98 8.10 -14.15
C LYS A 26 2.24 8.94 -13.91
N LEU A 27 3.36 8.30 -13.56
CA LEU A 27 4.63 8.99 -13.32
C LEU A 27 5.15 9.72 -14.58
N ASN A 28 4.97 9.14 -15.76
CA ASN A 28 5.38 9.77 -17.02
C ASN A 28 4.67 11.10 -17.28
N GLN A 29 3.45 11.31 -16.75
CA GLN A 29 2.74 12.60 -16.85
C GLN A 29 3.47 13.72 -16.10
N PHE A 30 4.29 13.35 -15.11
CA PHE A 30 5.11 14.27 -14.30
C PHE A 30 6.59 14.27 -14.69
N ASN A 31 6.96 13.66 -15.81
CA ASN A 31 8.36 13.44 -16.22
C ASN A 31 9.20 12.64 -15.20
N ILE A 32 8.55 11.80 -14.39
CA ILE A 32 9.23 10.91 -13.45
C ILE A 32 9.43 9.55 -14.11
N ASN A 33 10.64 9.02 -14.04
CA ASN A 33 10.95 7.69 -14.57
C ASN A 33 10.71 6.61 -13.50
N LEU A 34 10.06 5.50 -13.88
CA LEU A 34 9.95 4.29 -13.10
C LEU A 34 10.95 3.26 -13.60
N GLU A 35 11.94 2.95 -12.79
CA GLU A 35 12.87 1.85 -13.05
C GLU A 35 12.50 0.65 -12.19
N VAL A 36 12.33 -0.51 -12.82
CA VAL A 36 12.02 -1.77 -12.14
C VAL A 36 13.22 -2.69 -12.24
N ILE A 37 13.76 -3.06 -11.08
CA ILE A 37 15.03 -3.78 -10.99
C ILE A 37 14.81 -5.12 -10.32
N GLU A 38 15.29 -6.20 -10.94
CA GLU A 38 15.41 -7.50 -10.31
C GLU A 38 16.76 -7.59 -9.58
N ALA A 39 16.72 -7.94 -8.30
CA ALA A 39 17.93 -8.12 -7.49
C ALA A 39 17.70 -9.19 -6.42
N ASN A 40 18.78 -9.84 -6.00
CA ASN A 40 18.74 -10.87 -4.95
C ASN A 40 18.63 -10.28 -3.54
N SER A 41 18.97 -9.00 -3.38
CA SER A 41 18.88 -8.29 -2.09
C SER A 41 18.82 -6.78 -2.28
N TYR A 42 18.26 -6.06 -1.30
CA TYR A 42 18.32 -4.60 -1.25
C TYR A 42 19.76 -4.07 -1.19
N LYS A 43 20.67 -4.79 -0.54
CA LYS A 43 22.09 -4.44 -0.49
C LYS A 43 22.71 -4.34 -1.90
N GLU A 44 22.31 -5.23 -2.81
CA GLU A 44 22.77 -5.18 -4.22
C GLU A 44 22.26 -3.93 -4.93
N ILE A 45 20.98 -3.59 -4.73
CA ILE A 45 20.38 -2.38 -5.32
C ILE A 45 21.05 -1.14 -4.75
N PHE A 46 21.19 -1.03 -3.42
CA PHE A 46 21.82 0.12 -2.80
C PHE A 46 23.28 0.31 -3.21
N LYS A 47 24.05 -0.75 -3.38
CA LYS A 47 25.40 -0.65 -3.93
C LYS A 47 25.43 0.00 -5.31
N LYS A 48 24.49 -0.32 -6.19
CA LYS A 48 24.39 0.29 -7.53
C LYS A 48 23.96 1.77 -7.46
N ILE A 49 23.11 2.13 -6.50
CA ILE A 49 22.62 3.50 -6.30
C ILE A 49 23.68 4.39 -5.67
N ILE A 50 24.39 3.89 -4.66
CA ILE A 50 25.36 4.66 -3.84
C ILE A 50 26.54 5.20 -4.67
N ILE A 51 26.82 4.63 -5.84
CA ILE A 51 27.88 5.11 -6.75
C ILE A 51 27.56 6.52 -7.27
N LYS A 52 26.29 6.92 -7.32
CA LYS A 52 25.84 8.24 -7.74
C LYS A 52 25.79 9.19 -6.53
N LYS A 53 26.27 10.42 -6.69
CA LYS A 53 26.30 11.46 -5.64
C LYS A 53 25.07 12.37 -5.76
N ASN A 54 24.71 13.06 -4.68
CA ASN A 54 23.65 14.08 -4.63
C ASN A 54 22.23 13.56 -4.88
N PHE A 55 21.80 12.57 -4.12
CA PHE A 55 20.42 12.06 -4.11
C PHE A 55 19.97 11.79 -2.68
N SER A 56 18.66 11.68 -2.50
CA SER A 56 18.04 11.26 -1.25
C SER A 56 17.12 10.07 -1.53
N ILE A 57 16.95 9.19 -0.55
CA ILE A 57 16.14 7.97 -0.68
C ILE A 57 14.94 8.07 0.26
N TYR A 58 13.76 7.78 -0.27
CA TYR A 58 12.51 7.79 0.48
C TYR A 58 11.78 6.47 0.27
N TRP A 59 11.26 5.87 1.37
CA TRP A 59 10.41 4.70 1.28
C TRP A 59 9.45 4.61 2.46
N ASN A 60 8.43 3.77 2.34
CA ASN A 60 7.49 3.51 3.41
C ASN A 60 7.85 2.20 4.11
N LYS A 61 7.64 2.12 5.42
CA LYS A 61 7.82 0.89 6.18
C LYS A 61 6.90 -0.22 5.68
N VAL A 62 7.42 -1.43 5.73
CA VAL A 62 6.67 -2.67 5.63
C VAL A 62 6.88 -3.43 6.94
N TYR A 63 5.81 -3.78 7.63
CA TYR A 63 5.86 -4.21 9.03
C TYR A 63 6.12 -5.72 9.22
N GLU A 64 6.24 -6.47 8.15
CA GLU A 64 6.67 -7.86 8.20
C GLU A 64 8.12 -7.95 8.72
N PRO A 65 8.45 -8.93 9.58
CA PRO A 65 9.75 -8.99 10.27
C PRO A 65 10.98 -8.91 9.35
N ASP A 66 10.93 -9.60 8.21
CA ASP A 66 12.03 -9.59 7.23
C ASP A 66 12.24 -8.19 6.64
N PHE A 67 11.16 -7.46 6.34
CA PHE A 67 11.26 -6.11 5.79
C PHE A 67 11.73 -5.08 6.82
N LEU A 68 11.32 -5.20 8.09
CA LEU A 68 11.86 -4.37 9.17
C LEU A 68 13.36 -4.58 9.34
N LEU A 69 13.83 -5.83 9.19
CA LEU A 69 15.27 -6.13 9.22
C LEU A 69 15.99 -5.52 8.02
N PHE A 70 15.36 -5.51 6.83
CA PHE A 70 15.90 -4.84 5.64
C PHE A 70 15.97 -3.33 5.84
N ASP A 71 14.93 -2.70 6.39
CA ASP A 71 14.93 -1.27 6.68
C ASP A 71 16.09 -0.90 7.59
N LYS A 72 16.28 -1.63 8.70
CA LYS A 72 17.39 -1.42 9.62
C LYS A 72 18.77 -1.56 8.95
N LYS A 73 18.96 -2.62 8.14
CA LYS A 73 20.23 -2.83 7.42
C LYS A 73 20.48 -1.76 6.36
N SER A 74 19.40 -1.29 5.71
CA SER A 74 19.48 -0.24 4.69
C SER A 74 19.81 1.11 5.31
N SER A 75 19.15 1.48 6.40
CA SER A 75 19.42 2.72 7.14
C SER A 75 20.87 2.81 7.59
N ASN A 76 21.37 1.76 8.24
CA ASN A 76 22.77 1.71 8.68
C ASN A 76 23.75 1.88 7.51
N LEU A 77 23.47 1.26 6.35
CA LEU A 77 24.31 1.40 5.17
C LEU A 77 24.31 2.84 4.63
N LEU A 78 23.14 3.48 4.57
CA LEU A 78 23.01 4.84 4.06
C LEU A 78 23.66 5.87 5.00
N GLU A 79 23.51 5.69 6.32
CA GLU A 79 24.18 6.49 7.35
C GLU A 79 25.71 6.41 7.21
N THR A 80 26.28 5.21 7.09
CA THR A 80 27.73 5.02 6.91
C THR A 80 28.27 5.64 5.62
N LYS A 81 27.39 5.91 4.64
CA LYS A 81 27.74 6.54 3.35
C LYS A 81 27.36 8.01 3.26
N ASN A 82 26.84 8.60 4.36
CA ASN A 82 26.36 9.99 4.42
C ASN A 82 25.33 10.30 3.32
N ILE A 83 24.38 9.36 3.09
CA ILE A 83 23.29 9.53 2.13
C ILE A 83 22.03 9.91 2.88
N ASN A 84 21.38 10.99 2.45
CA ASN A 84 20.13 11.43 3.02
C ASN A 84 19.00 10.43 2.71
N PHE A 85 18.24 10.04 3.73
CA PHE A 85 17.08 9.20 3.56
C PHE A 85 15.99 9.55 4.57
N LYS A 86 14.75 9.15 4.26
CA LYS A 86 13.63 9.23 5.19
C LYS A 86 12.70 8.03 5.00
N ILE A 87 12.31 7.43 6.12
CA ILE A 87 11.36 6.32 6.16
C ILE A 87 10.03 6.88 6.68
N PHE A 88 8.97 6.64 5.93
CA PHE A 88 7.62 7.06 6.30
C PHE A 88 6.82 5.90 6.87
N LYS A 89 5.75 6.21 7.57
CA LYS A 89 4.74 5.23 7.98
C LYS A 89 4.23 4.47 6.76
N GLY A 90 4.06 3.16 6.90
CA GLY A 90 3.49 2.31 5.87
C GLY A 90 1.95 2.40 5.80
N ASN A 91 1.36 1.51 5.03
CA ASN A 91 -0.08 1.46 4.81
C ASN A 91 -0.82 0.78 5.99
N ILE A 92 -0.76 1.41 7.15
CA ILE A 92 -1.46 1.01 8.38
C ILE A 92 -2.06 2.24 9.06
N LEU A 93 -3.11 2.03 9.84
CA LEU A 93 -3.73 3.12 10.61
C LEU A 93 -2.81 3.60 11.73
N ASN A 94 -2.32 2.70 12.58
CA ASN A 94 -1.43 3.01 13.71
C ASN A 94 -0.07 2.36 13.52
N GLU A 95 1.01 3.08 13.85
CA GLU A 95 2.31 2.42 14.03
C GLU A 95 2.22 1.38 15.17
N PRO A 96 2.87 0.21 15.02
CA PRO A 96 3.02 -0.71 16.13
C PRO A 96 3.58 0.03 17.33
N PHE A 97 3.14 0.03 18.47
CA PHE A 97 3.57 0.76 19.67
C PHE A 97 3.00 2.16 19.87
N GLU A 98 2.24 2.75 18.95
CA GLU A 98 1.49 3.98 19.23
C GLU A 98 0.35 3.71 20.21
N ILE A 99 -0.29 2.55 20.09
CA ILE A 99 -1.40 2.14 20.96
C ILE A 99 -0.95 1.05 21.93
N LYS A 100 -0.74 1.44 23.17
CA LYS A 100 -0.30 0.56 24.25
C LYS A 100 -1.30 0.59 25.39
N LYS A 101 -1.22 -0.42 26.27
CA LYS A 101 -1.85 -0.40 27.57
C LYS A 101 -1.20 0.64 28.48
N ASP A 102 -1.80 0.89 29.62
CA ASP A 102 -1.30 1.87 30.59
C ASP A 102 0.02 1.44 31.25
N ASP A 103 0.30 0.11 31.27
CA ASP A 103 1.58 -0.48 31.66
C ASP A 103 2.66 -0.46 30.56
N ASN A 104 2.43 0.25 29.45
CA ASN A 104 3.27 0.32 28.24
C ASN A 104 3.44 -1.00 27.48
N THR A 105 2.71 -2.06 27.82
CA THR A 105 2.73 -3.32 27.07
C THR A 105 1.75 -3.30 25.88
N PRO A 106 1.99 -4.11 24.84
CA PRO A 106 1.07 -4.21 23.71
C PRO A 106 -0.23 -4.93 24.08
N TYR A 107 -1.30 -4.59 23.39
CA TYR A 107 -2.54 -5.35 23.45
C TYR A 107 -2.36 -6.72 22.79
N LYS A 108 -2.93 -7.77 23.37
CA LYS A 108 -2.94 -9.15 22.84
C LYS A 108 -4.29 -9.53 22.24
N VAL A 109 -5.33 -8.71 22.44
CA VAL A 109 -6.70 -8.95 22.00
C VAL A 109 -7.21 -7.73 21.27
N PHE A 110 -7.90 -7.95 20.14
CA PHE A 110 -8.36 -6.88 19.26
C PHE A 110 -9.31 -5.88 19.92
N THR A 111 -10.37 -6.35 20.58
CA THR A 111 -11.43 -5.48 21.09
C THR A 111 -10.92 -4.36 22.01
N PRO A 112 -10.11 -4.62 23.07
CA PRO A 112 -9.58 -3.54 23.88
C PRO A 112 -8.55 -2.67 23.14
N PHE A 113 -7.76 -3.25 22.23
CA PHE A 113 -6.88 -2.50 21.35
C PHE A 113 -7.68 -1.51 20.52
N TRP A 114 -8.69 -2.00 19.80
CA TRP A 114 -9.45 -1.19 18.86
C TRP A 114 -10.24 -0.09 19.57
N LYS A 115 -10.82 -0.37 20.72
CA LYS A 115 -11.50 0.64 21.56
C LYS A 115 -10.61 1.84 21.92
N LYS A 116 -9.32 1.62 22.12
CA LYS A 116 -8.33 2.70 22.39
C LYS A 116 -7.85 3.32 21.07
N ALA A 117 -7.54 2.51 20.06
CA ALA A 117 -7.08 2.96 18.75
C ALA A 117 -8.11 3.81 18.00
N GLU A 118 -9.37 3.40 17.97
CA GLU A 118 -10.45 4.16 17.33
C GLU A 118 -10.58 5.57 17.91
N LYS A 119 -10.51 5.72 19.24
CA LYS A 119 -10.53 7.03 19.89
C LYS A 119 -9.36 7.91 19.47
N PHE A 120 -8.18 7.33 19.35
CA PHE A 120 -7.00 8.04 18.87
C PHE A 120 -7.19 8.53 17.41
N TYR A 121 -7.80 7.70 16.56
CA TYR A 121 -8.06 8.03 15.16
C TYR A 121 -9.17 9.04 14.95
N LEU A 122 -10.24 9.00 15.75
CA LEU A 122 -11.33 9.95 15.66
C LEU A 122 -10.88 11.39 15.95
N ASN A 123 -9.80 11.55 16.71
CA ASN A 123 -9.23 12.85 17.08
C ASN A 123 -8.03 13.26 16.22
N LYS A 124 -7.62 12.41 15.25
CA LYS A 124 -6.48 12.69 14.40
C LYS A 124 -6.89 13.56 13.21
N GLU A 125 -6.28 14.71 13.07
CA GLU A 125 -6.35 15.48 11.84
C GLU A 125 -5.43 14.82 10.79
N PHE A 126 -6.01 14.47 9.65
CA PHE A 126 -5.25 13.97 8.51
C PHE A 126 -4.73 15.16 7.70
N SER A 127 -3.50 15.03 7.22
CA SER A 127 -2.93 16.04 6.34
C SER A 127 -3.74 16.13 5.05
N LYS A 128 -4.24 17.31 4.71
CA LYS A 128 -4.91 17.53 3.43
C LYS A 128 -3.95 17.23 2.29
N GLU A 129 -4.43 16.52 1.25
CA GLU A 129 -3.67 16.31 0.03
C GLU A 129 -3.15 17.65 -0.51
N GLN A 130 -1.86 17.82 -0.52
CA GLN A 130 -1.24 18.97 -1.17
C GLN A 130 -1.09 18.66 -2.66
N LYS A 131 -1.65 19.51 -3.51
CA LYS A 131 -1.36 19.46 -4.94
C LYS A 131 0.10 19.88 -5.16
N ILE A 132 0.98 18.90 -5.26
CA ILE A 132 2.39 19.15 -5.51
C ILE A 132 2.56 19.48 -7.00
N LYS A 133 3.03 20.70 -7.30
CA LYS A 133 3.52 21.03 -8.63
C LYS A 133 4.90 20.40 -8.80
N ILE A 134 4.96 19.29 -9.51
CA ILE A 134 6.22 18.61 -9.79
C ILE A 134 6.74 19.14 -11.13
N SER A 135 7.92 19.76 -11.10
CA SER A 135 8.69 20.09 -12.31
C SER A 135 10.01 19.31 -12.24
N VAL A 136 10.15 18.27 -13.02
CA VAL A 136 11.32 17.38 -12.99
C VAL A 136 11.90 17.24 -14.39
N LYS A 137 13.23 17.28 -14.47
CA LYS A 137 13.91 16.78 -15.67
C LYS A 137 13.94 15.25 -15.60
N LYS A 138 13.53 14.58 -16.68
CA LYS A 138 13.56 13.13 -16.75
C LYS A 138 15.01 12.63 -16.62
N ILE A 139 15.27 11.82 -15.59
CA ILE A 139 16.59 11.26 -15.34
C ILE A 139 16.46 9.74 -15.37
N ASN A 140 17.27 9.08 -16.18
CA ASN A 140 17.47 7.63 -16.12
C ASN A 140 18.58 7.35 -15.09
N PHE A 141 18.20 6.72 -13.99
CA PHE A 141 19.11 6.59 -12.84
C PHE A 141 20.05 5.38 -12.96
N LEU A 142 19.53 4.23 -13.35
CA LEU A 142 20.28 2.97 -13.35
C LEU A 142 20.44 2.31 -14.73
N ASN A 143 19.65 2.67 -15.72
CA ASN A 143 19.63 2.08 -17.08
C ASN A 143 19.43 0.53 -17.10
N HIS A 144 18.82 -0.04 -16.08
CA HIS A 144 18.63 -1.48 -15.89
C HIS A 144 17.20 -1.83 -15.53
N THR A 145 16.25 -1.39 -16.33
CA THR A 145 14.84 -1.76 -16.15
C THR A 145 14.58 -3.11 -16.79
N ILE A 146 14.01 -4.04 -16.03
CA ILE A 146 13.52 -5.30 -16.60
C ILE A 146 12.33 -5.05 -17.52
N ASN A 147 12.12 -5.94 -18.49
CA ASN A 147 10.88 -5.94 -19.26
C ASN A 147 9.72 -6.34 -18.33
N LEU A 148 8.70 -5.47 -18.19
CA LEU A 148 7.57 -5.72 -17.30
C LEU A 148 6.77 -6.96 -17.73
N GLU A 149 6.69 -7.27 -19.01
CA GLU A 149 6.01 -8.47 -19.52
C GLU A 149 6.60 -9.76 -18.95
N SER A 150 7.87 -9.75 -18.56
CA SER A 150 8.52 -10.91 -17.92
C SER A 150 7.92 -11.27 -16.56
N ILE A 151 7.18 -10.37 -15.93
CA ILE A 151 6.51 -10.59 -14.65
C ILE A 151 5.20 -11.38 -14.84
N LEU A 152 4.58 -11.30 -16.02
CA LEU A 152 3.31 -11.94 -16.28
C LEU A 152 3.40 -13.46 -16.20
N PRO A 153 2.34 -14.15 -15.72
CA PRO A 153 2.23 -15.58 -15.79
C PRO A 153 2.30 -16.08 -17.24
N LYS A 154 3.06 -17.14 -17.50
CA LYS A 154 3.18 -17.71 -18.85
C LYS A 154 1.85 -18.24 -19.40
N LYS A 155 1.00 -18.79 -18.53
CA LYS A 155 -0.33 -19.29 -18.91
C LYS A 155 -1.35 -18.13 -18.91
N LYS A 156 -2.18 -18.05 -19.94
CA LYS A 156 -3.11 -16.94 -20.19
C LYS A 156 -4.41 -16.96 -19.36
N TRP A 157 -4.51 -17.76 -18.31
CA TRP A 157 -5.67 -17.83 -17.43
C TRP A 157 -6.02 -16.45 -16.79
N HIS A 158 -5.01 -15.60 -16.63
CA HIS A 158 -5.16 -14.27 -16.04
C HIS A 158 -6.00 -13.30 -16.88
N LEU A 159 -6.22 -13.57 -18.18
CA LEU A 159 -7.08 -12.74 -19.03
C LEU A 159 -8.52 -12.65 -18.52
N ALA A 160 -8.99 -13.68 -17.79
CA ALA A 160 -10.29 -13.64 -17.15
C ALA A 160 -10.37 -12.56 -16.03
N LEU A 161 -9.24 -12.30 -15.34
CA LEU A 161 -9.20 -11.30 -14.27
C LEU A 161 -9.37 -9.87 -14.81
N GLU A 162 -8.92 -9.60 -16.03
CA GLU A 162 -8.99 -8.27 -16.66
C GLU A 162 -10.45 -7.79 -16.87
N LYS A 163 -11.40 -8.71 -16.91
CA LYS A 163 -12.82 -8.38 -17.01
C LYS A 163 -13.40 -7.79 -15.71
N PHE A 164 -12.80 -8.11 -14.57
CA PHE A 164 -13.32 -7.77 -13.24
C PHE A 164 -12.43 -6.80 -12.45
N TRP A 165 -11.14 -6.74 -12.80
CA TRP A 165 -10.16 -6.01 -12.01
C TRP A 165 -9.34 -5.05 -12.85
N ASN A 166 -9.20 -3.85 -12.37
CA ASN A 166 -8.31 -2.83 -12.94
C ASN A 166 -7.36 -2.30 -11.85
N PRO A 167 -6.14 -2.85 -11.73
CA PRO A 167 -5.19 -2.50 -10.67
C PRO A 167 -4.60 -1.10 -10.85
N ASN A 168 -5.31 -0.06 -10.39
CA ASN A 168 -4.84 1.33 -10.34
C ASN A 168 -5.49 2.11 -9.20
N GLU A 169 -4.93 3.28 -8.87
CA GLU A 169 -5.38 4.13 -7.77
C GLU A 169 -6.78 4.72 -8.01
N GLU A 170 -7.09 5.12 -9.23
CA GLU A 170 -8.38 5.74 -9.57
C GLU A 170 -9.52 4.74 -9.38
N THR A 171 -9.32 3.49 -9.81
CA THR A 171 -10.29 2.42 -9.60
C THR A 171 -10.44 2.09 -8.12
N ALA A 172 -9.34 2.07 -7.37
CA ALA A 172 -9.39 1.84 -5.92
C ALA A 172 -10.26 2.88 -5.22
N LEU A 173 -10.04 4.17 -5.52
CA LEU A 173 -10.82 5.27 -4.94
C LEU A 173 -12.28 5.24 -5.39
N LYS A 174 -12.53 4.98 -6.67
CA LYS A 174 -13.89 4.84 -7.21
C LYS A 174 -14.66 3.71 -6.53
N ASN A 175 -14.05 2.54 -6.39
CA ASN A 175 -14.66 1.39 -5.73
C ASN A 175 -14.93 1.65 -4.25
N THR A 176 -14.01 2.35 -3.57
CA THR A 176 -14.20 2.76 -2.17
C THR A 176 -15.43 3.66 -2.03
N LYS A 177 -15.54 4.70 -2.82
CA LYS A 177 -16.68 5.63 -2.79
C LYS A 177 -17.99 4.92 -3.15
N TYR A 178 -17.98 4.14 -4.20
CA TYR A 178 -19.16 3.37 -4.62
C TYR A 178 -19.65 2.43 -3.51
N PHE A 179 -18.74 1.70 -2.86
CA PHE A 179 -19.11 0.81 -1.76
C PHE A 179 -19.68 1.59 -0.56
N ILE A 180 -19.08 2.71 -0.22
CA ILE A 180 -19.54 3.56 0.89
C ILE A 180 -20.96 4.08 0.62
N GLU A 181 -21.26 4.47 -0.61
CA GLU A 181 -22.54 5.03 -1.00
C GLU A 181 -23.63 3.96 -1.16
N ASN A 182 -23.28 2.77 -1.67
CA ASN A 182 -24.27 1.79 -2.14
C ASN A 182 -24.24 0.44 -1.40
N GLY A 183 -23.14 0.06 -0.77
CA GLY A 183 -22.93 -1.26 -0.18
C GLY A 183 -22.80 -1.28 1.33
N LEU A 184 -22.46 -0.13 1.93
CA LEU A 184 -22.17 -0.07 3.35
C LEU A 184 -23.39 -0.24 4.25
N SER A 185 -24.58 0.23 3.81
CA SER A 185 -25.82 0.15 4.60
C SER A 185 -26.27 -1.26 4.95
N ASP A 186 -25.88 -2.23 4.15
CA ASP A 186 -26.24 -3.65 4.33
C ASP A 186 -25.01 -4.54 4.52
N TYR A 187 -23.86 -3.93 4.81
CA TYR A 187 -22.58 -4.63 4.90
C TYR A 187 -22.61 -5.78 5.90
N GLY A 188 -23.19 -5.57 7.07
CA GLY A 188 -23.22 -6.57 8.13
C GLY A 188 -24.00 -7.85 7.76
N LYS A 189 -24.97 -7.75 6.86
CA LYS A 189 -25.75 -8.87 6.34
C LYS A 189 -25.10 -9.49 5.11
N ASN A 190 -24.66 -8.64 4.19
CA ASN A 190 -24.27 -9.04 2.85
C ASN A 190 -22.83 -9.57 2.76
N ARG A 191 -21.95 -9.18 3.69
CA ARG A 191 -20.53 -9.56 3.67
C ARG A 191 -20.26 -11.06 3.70
N ASP A 192 -21.15 -11.81 4.32
CA ASP A 192 -21.02 -13.24 4.53
C ASP A 192 -21.72 -14.08 3.43
N ILE A 193 -22.33 -13.42 2.42
CA ILE A 193 -23.04 -14.07 1.32
C ILE A 193 -22.20 -14.00 0.04
N PRO A 194 -21.52 -15.11 -0.38
CA PRO A 194 -20.60 -15.08 -1.53
C PRO A 194 -21.27 -14.77 -2.88
N SER A 195 -22.58 -15.03 -3.00
CA SER A 195 -23.34 -14.84 -4.26
C SER A 195 -23.71 -13.38 -4.55
N ILE A 196 -23.49 -12.47 -3.60
CA ILE A 196 -23.80 -11.04 -3.76
C ILE A 196 -22.55 -10.19 -3.59
N GLU A 197 -22.58 -8.99 -4.17
CA GLU A 197 -21.47 -8.03 -4.03
C GLU A 197 -21.54 -7.27 -2.70
N GLY A 198 -21.39 -7.98 -1.58
CA GLY A 198 -21.55 -7.45 -0.22
C GLY A 198 -20.29 -6.88 0.41
N THR A 199 -19.17 -6.76 -0.32
CA THR A 199 -17.90 -6.27 0.21
C THR A 199 -17.30 -5.17 -0.66
N SER A 200 -16.40 -4.36 -0.10
CA SER A 200 -15.73 -3.27 -0.81
C SER A 200 -14.75 -3.73 -1.90
N LYS A 201 -14.31 -4.98 -1.88
CA LYS A 201 -13.28 -5.54 -2.77
C LYS A 201 -11.96 -4.73 -2.82
N ILE A 202 -11.63 -3.99 -1.75
CA ILE A 202 -10.49 -3.07 -1.69
C ILE A 202 -9.19 -3.74 -1.23
N SER A 203 -9.26 -4.92 -0.60
CA SER A 203 -8.10 -5.59 -0.02
C SER A 203 -6.90 -5.76 -0.99
N PRO A 204 -7.06 -6.11 -2.28
CA PRO A 204 -5.92 -6.19 -3.19
C PRO A 204 -5.27 -4.82 -3.42
N TYR A 205 -6.06 -3.75 -3.51
CA TYR A 205 -5.55 -2.38 -3.70
C TYR A 205 -4.78 -1.89 -2.49
N LEU A 206 -5.23 -2.22 -1.27
CA LEU A 206 -4.50 -1.96 -0.03
C LEU A 206 -3.17 -2.73 0.01
N ALA A 207 -3.22 -4.03 -0.32
CA ALA A 207 -2.03 -4.89 -0.30
C ALA A 207 -0.92 -4.42 -1.26
N PHE A 208 -1.28 -3.82 -2.38
CA PHE A 208 -0.33 -3.26 -3.36
C PHE A 208 -0.11 -1.74 -3.24
N GLY A 209 -0.67 -1.10 -2.22
CA GLY A 209 -0.46 0.33 -1.96
C GLY A 209 -1.09 1.27 -2.97
N GLN A 210 -2.11 0.83 -3.70
CA GLN A 210 -2.85 1.64 -4.67
C GLN A 210 -3.87 2.56 -4.01
N ILE A 211 -4.22 2.30 -2.76
CA ILE A 211 -4.96 3.18 -1.89
C ILE A 211 -4.39 3.07 -0.48
N HIS A 212 -4.33 4.19 0.23
CA HIS A 212 -3.90 4.19 1.62
C HIS A 212 -5.10 3.97 2.54
N ILE A 213 -4.90 3.23 3.62
CA ILE A 213 -5.97 2.93 4.58
C ILE A 213 -6.57 4.21 5.20
N GLU A 214 -5.77 5.24 5.41
CA GLU A 214 -6.26 6.54 5.91
C GLU A 214 -7.23 7.20 4.94
N THR A 215 -7.03 7.06 3.62
CA THR A 215 -7.98 7.57 2.60
C THR A 215 -9.35 6.89 2.73
N ILE A 216 -9.38 5.57 2.95
CA ILE A 216 -10.64 4.85 3.16
C ILE A 216 -11.28 5.31 4.46
N TRP A 217 -10.49 5.46 5.51
CA TRP A 217 -10.96 5.97 6.80
C TRP A 217 -11.59 7.36 6.68
N GLU A 218 -10.94 8.29 5.99
CA GLU A 218 -11.45 9.65 5.75
C GLU A 218 -12.77 9.63 4.97
N GLU A 219 -12.88 8.82 3.92
CA GLU A 219 -14.13 8.67 3.17
C GLU A 219 -15.26 8.14 4.07
N CYS A 220 -14.95 7.18 4.95
CA CYS A 220 -15.91 6.68 5.93
C CYS A 220 -16.33 7.75 6.95
N GLN A 221 -15.44 8.65 7.37
CA GLN A 221 -15.77 9.71 8.33
C GLN A 221 -16.76 10.75 7.76
N ARG A 222 -16.84 10.88 6.44
CA ARG A 222 -17.79 11.80 5.76
C ARG A 222 -19.24 11.33 5.83
N ILE A 223 -19.47 10.08 6.22
CA ILE A 223 -20.82 9.50 6.34
C ILE A 223 -21.54 10.11 7.54
N LYS A 224 -22.75 10.61 7.31
CA LYS A 224 -23.57 11.24 8.37
C LYS A 224 -24.15 10.20 9.34
N THR A 225 -24.62 9.05 8.82
CA THR A 225 -25.27 8.00 9.62
C THR A 225 -24.30 6.89 9.94
N LYS A 226 -23.87 6.81 11.19
CA LYS A 226 -22.93 5.79 11.68
C LYS A 226 -23.69 4.66 12.37
N ASN A 227 -24.37 3.84 11.56
CA ASN A 227 -25.17 2.68 12.01
C ASN A 227 -24.29 1.46 12.38
N SER A 228 -24.92 0.31 12.65
CA SER A 228 -24.23 -0.94 12.99
C SER A 228 -23.35 -1.47 11.85
N ASP A 229 -23.75 -1.29 10.60
CA ASP A 229 -23.02 -1.74 9.42
C ASP A 229 -21.76 -0.91 9.20
N TYR A 230 -21.88 0.41 9.36
CA TYR A 230 -20.71 1.30 9.44
C TYR A 230 -19.72 0.82 10.51
N ARG A 231 -20.20 0.52 11.72
CA ARG A 231 -19.36 0.04 12.83
C ARG A 231 -18.64 -1.26 12.47
N LYS A 232 -19.34 -2.22 11.86
CA LYS A 232 -18.74 -3.46 11.41
C LYS A 232 -17.62 -3.21 10.40
N TYR A 233 -17.86 -2.36 9.38
CA TYR A 233 -16.85 -2.05 8.38
C TYR A 233 -15.63 -1.34 8.96
N ILE A 234 -15.83 -0.36 9.85
CA ILE A 234 -14.74 0.34 10.54
C ILE A 234 -13.90 -0.62 11.39
N ASN A 235 -14.52 -1.60 12.03
CA ASN A 235 -13.80 -2.64 12.77
C ASN A 235 -12.91 -3.48 11.85
N GLU A 236 -13.38 -3.81 10.64
CA GLU A 236 -12.52 -4.52 9.66
C GLU A 236 -11.33 -3.69 9.20
N LEU A 237 -11.49 -2.37 9.08
CA LEU A 237 -10.35 -1.49 8.79
C LEU A 237 -9.35 -1.41 9.95
N GLY A 238 -9.80 -1.69 11.17
CA GLY A 238 -8.98 -1.73 12.37
C GLY A 238 -8.12 -2.98 12.53
N TRP A 239 -8.52 -4.08 11.88
CA TRP A 239 -7.76 -5.34 11.88
C TRP A 239 -6.50 -5.21 11.02
#